data_60ada7677bcf34ce14220eee5bc4f2eb
#
_entry.id   60ada7677bcf34ce14220eee5bc4f2eb
#
_cell.length_a   1.000
_cell.length_b   1.000
_cell.length_c   1.000
_cell.angle_alpha   90.00
_cell.angle_beta   90.00
_cell.angle_gamma   90.00
#
_symmetry.space_group_name_H-M   'P 1'
#
loop_
_entity.id
_entity.type
_entity.pdbx_description
1 polymer ?
#
loop_
_entity_poly.entity_id
_entity_poly.type
_entity_poly.pdbx_seq_one_letter_code
_entity_poly.pdbx_strand_id
1 'polypeptide(L)'
;MKQQRRNYGQYCGLAGALDVIGERWTLLIVRELLTGPCRYNELQANLPGIGTNLLAERLRFLVDTGLVRQRAKSGSKVRMYELTAQGEGLREPVLALARWGLGLLGAPTSEDVVRPRWGVLAVEAMIDPSLAGPDERYEFRIDDEVFHIEVADGRVDVRHGKSALDPALVVTTDARTFVEIGSGRLSPLEATLTHRLTMDGDPDATLRCSRLLGLVG
;
A
#
# COMPACT_ATOMS: atom_id res chain seq x y z
N MET A 1 -7.23 -26.70 22.34
CA MET A 1 -8.07 -25.72 23.05
C MET A 1 -8.38 -24.62 22.07
N LYS A 2 -9.66 -24.38 21.74
CA LYS A 2 -10.06 -23.20 20.95
C LYS A 2 -9.82 -21.98 21.85
N GLN A 3 -8.90 -21.09 21.41
CA GLN A 3 -8.65 -19.84 22.10
C GLN A 3 -9.96 -19.06 22.13
N GLN A 4 -10.43 -18.74 23.34
CA GLN A 4 -11.69 -18.04 23.54
C GLN A 4 -11.55 -16.66 22.88
N ARG A 5 -12.33 -16.43 21.83
CA ARG A 5 -12.32 -15.21 21.05
C ARG A 5 -12.60 -14.04 21.98
N ARG A 6 -11.65 -13.14 22.17
CA ARG A 6 -11.91 -11.86 22.84
C ARG A 6 -12.89 -11.11 21.95
N ASN A 7 -14.03 -10.75 22.50
CA ASN A 7 -15.03 -9.96 21.81
C ASN A 7 -15.45 -8.83 22.74
N TYR A 8 -15.75 -7.69 22.16
CA TYR A 8 -16.14 -6.50 22.92
C TYR A 8 -17.57 -6.62 23.50
N GLY A 9 -18.35 -7.62 23.10
CA GLY A 9 -19.72 -7.79 23.55
C GLY A 9 -20.65 -6.64 23.13
N GLN A 10 -20.29 -5.92 22.09
CA GLN A 10 -21.06 -4.77 21.61
C GLN A 10 -21.67 -5.07 20.23
N TYR A 11 -22.96 -4.81 20.07
CA TYR A 11 -23.63 -4.88 18.78
C TYR A 11 -23.34 -3.60 17.97
N CYS A 12 -22.11 -3.49 17.49
CA CYS A 12 -21.56 -2.34 16.79
C CYS A 12 -20.62 -2.81 15.68
N GLY A 13 -20.75 -2.26 14.46
CA GLY A 13 -19.91 -2.64 13.33
C GLY A 13 -18.42 -2.41 13.60
N LEU A 14 -18.06 -1.31 14.27
CA LEU A 14 -16.66 -1.06 14.64
C LEU A 14 -16.15 -2.11 15.65
N ALA A 15 -16.92 -2.45 16.68
CA ALA A 15 -16.53 -3.47 17.63
C ALA A 15 -16.36 -4.82 16.94
N GLY A 16 -17.29 -5.20 16.04
CA GLY A 16 -17.18 -6.43 15.25
C GLY A 16 -15.96 -6.44 14.32
N ALA A 17 -15.60 -5.31 13.73
CA ALA A 17 -14.37 -5.20 12.96
C ALA A 17 -13.13 -5.38 13.86
N LEU A 18 -13.07 -4.70 15.01
CA LEU A 18 -11.96 -4.81 15.97
C LEU A 18 -11.83 -6.21 16.59
N ASP A 19 -12.92 -6.95 16.73
CA ASP A 19 -12.88 -8.36 17.12
C ASP A 19 -12.08 -9.24 16.13
N VAL A 20 -11.96 -8.78 14.89
CA VAL A 20 -11.24 -9.49 13.82
C VAL A 20 -9.86 -8.87 13.54
N ILE A 21 -9.80 -7.54 13.39
CA ILE A 21 -8.57 -6.86 12.96
C ILE A 21 -7.86 -6.05 14.05
N GLY A 22 -8.44 -5.95 15.26
CA GLY A 22 -7.93 -5.08 16.33
C GLY A 22 -6.65 -5.56 17.01
N GLU A 23 -6.20 -6.76 16.72
CA GLU A 23 -4.94 -7.28 17.27
C GLU A 23 -3.73 -6.69 16.55
N ARG A 24 -2.69 -6.39 17.33
CA ARG A 24 -1.42 -5.87 16.78
C ARG A 24 -0.90 -6.78 15.65
N TRP A 25 -0.34 -6.19 14.63
CA TRP A 25 0.19 -6.78 13.39
C TRP A 25 -0.87 -7.18 12.35
N THR A 26 -2.14 -7.36 12.72
CA THR A 26 -3.16 -7.87 11.78
C THR A 26 -3.30 -6.97 10.55
N LEU A 27 -3.50 -5.67 10.73
CA LEU A 27 -3.62 -4.73 9.61
C LEU A 27 -2.31 -4.58 8.82
N LEU A 28 -1.14 -4.75 9.45
CA LEU A 28 0.13 -4.74 8.74
C LEU A 28 0.32 -6.01 7.88
N ILE A 29 -0.17 -7.16 8.33
CA ILE A 29 -0.21 -8.38 7.51
C ILE A 29 -1.17 -8.18 6.33
N VAL A 30 -2.35 -7.61 6.56
CA VAL A 30 -3.30 -7.28 5.49
C VAL A 30 -2.68 -6.32 4.48
N ARG A 31 -1.96 -5.28 4.93
CA ARG A 31 -1.22 -4.36 4.06
C ARG A 31 -0.24 -5.10 3.13
N GLU A 32 0.54 -6.04 3.66
CA GLU A 32 1.46 -6.82 2.84
C GLU A 32 0.71 -7.65 1.78
N LEU A 33 -0.45 -8.20 2.13
CA LEU A 33 -1.24 -9.01 1.21
C LEU A 33 -2.05 -8.17 0.21
N LEU A 34 -2.37 -6.91 0.52
CA LEU A 34 -2.95 -5.96 -0.43
C LEU A 34 -2.00 -5.59 -1.57
N THR A 35 -0.69 -5.69 -1.35
CA THR A 35 0.31 -5.51 -2.41
C THR A 35 0.56 -6.79 -3.23
N GLY A 36 -0.14 -7.87 -2.94
CA GLY A 36 -0.09 -9.14 -3.66
C GLY A 36 0.18 -10.36 -2.78
N PRO A 37 0.03 -11.56 -3.34
CA PRO A 37 0.29 -12.80 -2.62
C PRO A 37 1.72 -12.89 -2.09
N CYS A 38 1.89 -13.34 -0.84
CA CYS A 38 3.18 -13.46 -0.17
C CYS A 38 3.41 -14.85 0.39
N ARG A 39 4.68 -15.28 0.43
CA ARG A 39 5.10 -16.44 1.19
C ARG A 39 5.25 -16.07 2.67
N TYR A 40 5.22 -17.07 3.54
CA TYR A 40 5.44 -16.87 4.98
C TYR A 40 6.75 -16.11 5.28
N ASN A 41 7.86 -16.54 4.66
CA ASN A 41 9.17 -15.91 4.88
C ASN A 41 9.24 -14.47 4.35
N GLU A 42 8.51 -14.17 3.26
CA GLU A 42 8.40 -12.80 2.72
C GLU A 42 7.64 -11.89 3.69
N LEU A 43 6.50 -12.38 4.22
CA LEU A 43 5.75 -11.66 5.25
C LEU A 43 6.61 -11.41 6.50
N GLN A 44 7.37 -12.40 6.95
CA GLN A 44 8.24 -12.24 8.10
C GLN A 44 9.36 -11.23 7.85
N ALA A 45 9.98 -11.24 6.66
CA ALA A 45 11.01 -10.28 6.28
C ALA A 45 10.46 -8.85 6.13
N ASN A 46 9.21 -8.71 5.69
CA ASN A 46 8.57 -7.41 5.48
C ASN A 46 7.97 -6.80 6.75
N LEU A 47 7.84 -7.59 7.82
CA LEU A 47 7.27 -7.17 9.10
C LEU A 47 8.33 -7.26 10.21
N PRO A 48 9.33 -6.36 10.22
CA PRO A 48 10.39 -6.39 11.21
C PRO A 48 9.82 -6.27 12.63
N GLY A 49 10.31 -7.13 13.52
CA GLY A 49 9.86 -7.18 14.91
C GLY A 49 8.67 -8.11 15.19
N ILE A 50 8.04 -8.72 14.17
CA ILE A 50 7.07 -9.78 14.41
C ILE A 50 7.79 -11.11 14.70
N GLY A 51 7.45 -11.74 15.83
CA GLY A 51 7.95 -13.09 16.14
C GLY A 51 7.28 -14.15 15.26
N THR A 52 8.03 -15.23 14.93
CA THR A 52 7.54 -16.33 14.07
C THR A 52 6.23 -16.94 14.57
N ASN A 53 6.14 -17.22 15.88
CA ASN A 53 4.94 -17.80 16.45
C ASN A 53 3.72 -16.88 16.33
N LEU A 54 3.92 -15.56 16.54
CA LEU A 54 2.85 -14.57 16.44
C LEU A 54 2.38 -14.42 14.97
N LEU A 55 3.31 -14.37 14.01
CA LEU A 55 2.94 -14.33 12.59
C LEU A 55 2.12 -15.58 12.21
N ALA A 56 2.58 -16.76 12.61
CA ALA A 56 1.86 -18.02 12.34
C ALA A 56 0.46 -18.04 12.97
N GLU A 57 0.33 -17.52 14.20
CA GLU A 57 -0.96 -17.40 14.88
C GLU A 57 -1.91 -16.44 14.16
N ARG A 58 -1.42 -15.25 13.79
CA ARG A 58 -2.22 -14.25 13.07
C ARG A 58 -2.66 -14.74 11.69
N LEU A 59 -1.77 -15.38 10.94
CA LEU A 59 -2.10 -15.93 9.62
C LEU A 59 -3.14 -17.06 9.74
N ARG A 60 -3.01 -17.95 10.74
CA ARG A 60 -4.01 -19.00 10.99
C ARG A 60 -5.36 -18.36 11.29
N PHE A 61 -5.39 -17.37 12.17
CA PHE A 61 -6.62 -16.66 12.51
C PHE A 61 -7.26 -15.99 11.28
N LEU A 62 -6.49 -15.31 10.43
CA LEU A 62 -6.99 -14.70 9.20
C LEU A 62 -7.52 -15.73 8.19
N VAL A 63 -6.93 -16.92 8.15
CA VAL A 63 -7.45 -18.04 7.35
C VAL A 63 -8.75 -18.58 7.93
N ASP A 64 -8.81 -18.80 9.25
CA ASP A 64 -10.00 -19.30 9.94
C ASP A 64 -11.19 -18.34 9.86
N THR A 65 -10.93 -17.03 9.76
CA THR A 65 -11.97 -15.99 9.57
C THR A 65 -12.34 -15.76 8.12
N GLY A 66 -11.65 -16.43 7.17
CA GLY A 66 -11.94 -16.32 5.73
C GLY A 66 -11.44 -15.05 5.07
N LEU A 67 -10.62 -14.22 5.74
CA LEU A 67 -10.01 -13.02 5.14
C LEU A 67 -8.80 -13.36 4.27
N VAL A 68 -8.08 -14.43 4.60
CA VAL A 68 -6.90 -14.92 3.90
C VAL A 68 -7.12 -16.37 3.49
N ARG A 69 -6.57 -16.75 2.36
CA ARG A 69 -6.48 -18.16 1.97
C ARG A 69 -5.04 -18.55 1.65
N GLN A 70 -4.75 -19.83 1.81
CA GLN A 70 -3.50 -20.44 1.33
C GLN A 70 -3.70 -21.00 -0.05
N ARG A 71 -2.84 -20.66 -0.99
CA ARG A 71 -2.81 -21.20 -2.34
C ARG A 71 -1.48 -21.90 -2.60
N ALA A 72 -1.52 -23.10 -3.13
CA ALA A 72 -0.32 -23.73 -3.67
C ALA A 72 0.04 -23.03 -5.00
N LYS A 73 1.31 -22.62 -5.18
CA LYS A 73 1.77 -22.16 -6.49
C LYS A 73 1.75 -23.36 -7.43
N SER A 74 1.13 -23.21 -8.60
CA SER A 74 1.02 -24.31 -9.61
C SER A 74 2.40 -24.93 -9.85
N GLY A 75 2.49 -26.28 -9.74
CA GLY A 75 3.74 -27.02 -9.90
C GLY A 75 4.75 -26.90 -8.75
N SER A 76 4.40 -26.32 -7.61
CA SER A 76 5.30 -26.13 -6.47
C SER A 76 4.64 -26.50 -5.13
N LYS A 77 5.45 -27.00 -4.18
CA LYS A 77 5.03 -27.21 -2.77
C LYS A 77 4.96 -25.90 -1.97
N VAL A 78 5.31 -24.77 -2.61
CA VAL A 78 5.32 -23.45 -1.93
C VAL A 78 3.90 -22.96 -1.73
N ARG A 79 3.57 -22.65 -0.48
CA ARG A 79 2.30 -22.03 -0.10
C ARG A 79 2.42 -20.53 -0.12
N MET A 80 1.46 -19.88 -0.78
CA MET A 80 1.29 -18.43 -0.79
C MET A 80 0.06 -18.08 0.05
N TYR A 81 0.12 -16.99 0.77
CA TYR A 81 -1.03 -16.37 1.41
C TYR A 81 -1.54 -15.26 0.50
N GLU A 82 -2.83 -15.19 0.30
CA GLU A 82 -3.49 -14.14 -0.49
C GLU A 82 -4.83 -13.77 0.17
N LEU A 83 -5.27 -12.54 -0.05
CA LEU A 83 -6.58 -12.09 0.43
C LEU A 83 -7.69 -12.81 -0.32
N THR A 84 -8.80 -13.06 0.34
CA THR A 84 -10.07 -13.44 -0.29
C THR A 84 -10.82 -12.17 -0.70
N ALA A 85 -11.94 -12.30 -1.41
CA ALA A 85 -12.81 -11.15 -1.70
C ALA A 85 -13.24 -10.40 -0.43
N GLN A 86 -13.48 -11.12 0.68
CA GLN A 86 -13.77 -10.51 1.97
C GLN A 86 -12.56 -9.79 2.55
N GLY A 87 -11.35 -10.35 2.41
CA GLY A 87 -10.10 -9.72 2.84
C GLY A 87 -9.77 -8.46 2.01
N GLU A 88 -10.02 -8.49 0.70
CA GLU A 88 -9.87 -7.32 -0.18
C GLU A 88 -10.82 -6.18 0.22
N GLY A 89 -11.96 -6.47 0.83
CA GLY A 89 -12.85 -5.46 1.41
C GLY A 89 -12.21 -4.61 2.51
N LEU A 90 -11.02 -4.99 3.02
CA LEU A 90 -10.25 -4.17 3.95
C LEU A 90 -9.38 -3.11 3.24
N ARG A 91 -9.31 -3.09 1.90
CA ARG A 91 -8.50 -2.12 1.15
C ARG A 91 -8.85 -0.69 1.53
N GLU A 92 -10.10 -0.29 1.36
CA GLU A 92 -10.56 1.07 1.69
C GLU A 92 -10.34 1.47 3.16
N PRO A 93 -10.69 0.64 4.17
CA PRO A 93 -10.35 0.93 5.55
C PRO A 93 -8.84 1.09 5.81
N VAL A 94 -7.99 0.26 5.18
CA VAL A 94 -6.53 0.35 5.33
C VAL A 94 -6.00 1.63 4.69
N LEU A 95 -6.48 2.00 3.49
CA LEU A 95 -6.10 3.25 2.82
C LEU A 95 -6.54 4.48 3.62
N ALA A 96 -7.75 4.46 4.18
CA ALA A 96 -8.23 5.55 5.04
C ALA A 96 -7.38 5.72 6.30
N LEU A 97 -7.01 4.60 6.95
CA LEU A 97 -6.09 4.61 8.09
C LEU A 97 -4.69 5.07 7.69
N ALA A 98 -4.19 4.64 6.53
CA ALA A 98 -2.88 5.08 6.02
C ALA A 98 -2.87 6.59 5.78
N ARG A 99 -3.89 7.14 5.13
CA ARG A 99 -4.03 8.59 4.89
C ARG A 99 -4.05 9.39 6.20
N TRP A 100 -4.84 8.96 7.17
CA TRP A 100 -4.86 9.58 8.49
C TRP A 100 -3.51 9.47 9.20
N GLY A 101 -2.86 8.30 9.11
CA GLY A 101 -1.58 8.00 9.73
C GLY A 101 -0.41 8.80 9.15
N LEU A 102 -0.44 9.19 7.85
CA LEU A 102 0.59 10.02 7.24
C LEU A 102 0.81 11.32 8.01
N GLY A 103 -0.28 11.95 8.48
CA GLY A 103 -0.20 13.18 9.29
C GLY A 103 0.42 12.99 10.68
N LEU A 104 0.60 11.75 11.14
CA LEU A 104 1.20 11.42 12.44
C LEU A 104 2.68 11.05 12.33
N LEU A 105 3.20 10.85 11.11
CA LEU A 105 4.59 10.46 10.91
C LEU A 105 5.54 11.58 11.35
N GLY A 106 6.52 11.22 12.18
CA GLY A 106 7.69 12.03 12.47
C GLY A 106 8.69 12.07 11.31
N ALA A 107 9.80 12.79 11.47
CA ALA A 107 10.90 12.70 10.52
C ALA A 107 11.44 11.25 10.50
N PRO A 108 11.66 10.65 9.31
CA PRO A 108 12.14 9.28 9.24
C PRO A 108 13.55 9.19 9.83
N THR A 109 13.76 8.20 10.69
CA THR A 109 15.05 7.89 11.31
C THR A 109 15.80 6.82 10.50
N SER A 110 17.04 6.55 10.87
CA SER A 110 17.81 5.43 10.26
C SER A 110 17.30 4.04 10.65
N GLU A 111 16.46 3.95 11.70
CA GLU A 111 15.88 2.71 12.18
C GLU A 111 14.53 2.38 11.48
N ASP A 112 13.95 3.37 10.81
CA ASP A 112 12.68 3.20 10.12
C ASP A 112 12.86 2.37 8.85
N VAL A 113 12.07 1.32 8.74
CA VAL A 113 12.02 0.48 7.54
C VAL A 113 11.07 1.10 6.53
N VAL A 114 11.59 1.46 5.37
CA VAL A 114 10.80 1.88 4.21
C VAL A 114 10.89 0.77 3.16
N ARG A 115 9.75 0.38 2.59
CA ARG A 115 9.69 -0.62 1.52
C ARG A 115 9.07 -0.01 0.27
N PRO A 116 9.75 -0.06 -0.88
CA PRO A 116 9.24 0.52 -2.12
C PRO A 116 7.85 -0.02 -2.51
N ARG A 117 7.59 -1.31 -2.28
CA ARG A 117 6.30 -1.95 -2.56
C ARG A 117 5.10 -1.34 -1.83
N TRP A 118 5.32 -0.63 -0.70
CA TRP A 118 4.24 0.08 -0.01
C TRP A 118 3.82 1.35 -0.74
N GLY A 119 4.64 1.80 -1.69
CA GLY A 119 4.38 2.98 -2.51
C GLY A 119 3.05 2.89 -3.27
N VAL A 120 2.68 1.71 -3.75
CA VAL A 120 1.38 1.49 -4.42
C VAL A 120 0.22 1.88 -3.52
N LEU A 121 0.19 1.39 -2.28
CA LEU A 121 -0.87 1.71 -1.33
C LEU A 121 -0.81 3.16 -0.85
N ALA A 122 0.41 3.73 -0.75
CA ALA A 122 0.56 5.14 -0.41
C ALA A 122 -0.04 6.03 -1.50
N VAL A 123 0.22 5.73 -2.79
CA VAL A 123 -0.39 6.42 -3.91
C VAL A 123 -1.90 6.25 -3.92
N GLU A 124 -2.41 5.02 -3.81
CA GLU A 124 -3.86 4.77 -3.71
C GLU A 124 -4.51 5.59 -2.57
N ALA A 125 -3.84 5.69 -1.43
CA ALA A 125 -4.34 6.46 -0.29
C ALA A 125 -4.38 7.97 -0.56
N MET A 126 -3.51 8.50 -1.41
CA MET A 126 -3.41 9.93 -1.73
C MET A 126 -4.30 10.36 -2.89
N ILE A 127 -4.63 9.46 -3.82
CA ILE A 127 -5.46 9.78 -4.99
C ILE A 127 -6.81 10.35 -4.57
N ASP A 128 -7.16 11.48 -5.18
CA ASP A 128 -8.53 11.98 -5.24
C ASP A 128 -9.15 11.67 -6.62
N PRO A 129 -9.99 10.64 -6.74
CA PRO A 129 -10.56 10.24 -8.02
C PRO A 129 -11.44 11.32 -8.68
N SER A 130 -11.94 12.30 -7.91
CA SER A 130 -12.72 13.41 -8.45
C SER A 130 -11.91 14.38 -9.31
N LEU A 131 -10.57 14.29 -9.19
CA LEU A 131 -9.61 15.07 -9.95
C LEU A 131 -9.03 14.28 -11.15
N ALA A 132 -9.65 13.16 -11.52
CA ALA A 132 -9.30 12.41 -12.72
C ALA A 132 -9.33 13.33 -13.95
N GLY A 133 -8.22 13.35 -14.68
CA GLY A 133 -8.05 14.13 -15.91
C GLY A 133 -8.37 13.31 -17.16
N PRO A 134 -7.71 13.61 -18.31
CA PRO A 134 -7.83 12.83 -19.52
C PRO A 134 -7.29 11.41 -19.33
N ASP A 135 -7.59 10.54 -20.30
CA ASP A 135 -7.06 9.18 -20.34
C ASP A 135 -5.55 9.22 -20.52
N GLU A 136 -4.81 8.94 -19.46
CA GLU A 136 -3.35 8.95 -19.47
C GLU A 136 -2.77 8.06 -18.38
N ARG A 137 -1.46 7.88 -18.38
CA ARG A 137 -0.75 7.02 -17.45
C ARG A 137 0.43 7.73 -16.85
N TYR A 138 0.67 7.45 -15.54
CA TYR A 138 1.81 7.96 -14.79
C TYR A 138 2.58 6.78 -14.20
N GLU A 139 3.82 6.59 -14.61
CA GLU A 139 4.68 5.49 -14.15
C GLU A 139 5.58 5.98 -13.00
N PHE A 140 5.64 5.21 -11.95
CA PHE A 140 6.49 5.43 -10.77
C PHE A 140 7.55 4.36 -10.70
N ARG A 141 8.81 4.77 -10.62
CA ARG A 141 9.98 3.93 -10.41
C ARG A 141 10.59 4.30 -9.07
N ILE A 142 10.38 3.45 -8.08
CA ILE A 142 10.80 3.70 -6.70
C ILE A 142 11.77 2.60 -6.30
N ASP A 143 13.06 2.89 -6.27
CA ASP A 143 14.13 1.89 -6.15
C ASP A 143 13.94 0.75 -7.19
N ASP A 144 13.68 -0.48 -6.74
CA ASP A 144 13.48 -1.67 -7.57
C ASP A 144 11.99 -1.97 -7.90
N GLU A 145 11.08 -1.19 -7.36
CA GLU A 145 9.64 -1.35 -7.60
C GLU A 145 9.16 -0.40 -8.71
N VAL A 146 8.29 -0.92 -9.57
CA VAL A 146 7.60 -0.15 -10.60
C VAL A 146 6.11 -0.36 -10.48
N PHE A 147 5.35 0.72 -10.52
CA PHE A 147 3.90 0.70 -10.64
C PHE A 147 3.42 1.90 -11.45
N HIS A 148 2.18 1.91 -11.86
CA HIS A 148 1.61 3.04 -12.60
C HIS A 148 0.19 3.34 -12.17
N ILE A 149 -0.18 4.60 -12.30
CA ILE A 149 -1.57 5.07 -12.23
C ILE A 149 -2.10 5.03 -13.67
N GLU A 150 -3.26 4.46 -13.87
CA GLU A 150 -4.01 4.51 -15.12
C GLU A 150 -5.27 5.33 -14.90
N VAL A 151 -5.42 6.41 -15.65
CA VAL A 151 -6.66 7.18 -15.76
C VAL A 151 -7.31 6.77 -17.06
N ALA A 152 -8.52 6.22 -17.00
CA ALA A 152 -9.29 5.78 -18.15
C ALA A 152 -10.80 5.90 -17.89
N ASP A 153 -11.54 6.50 -18.81
CA ASP A 153 -12.98 6.70 -18.70
C ASP A 153 -13.40 7.36 -17.35
N GLY A 154 -12.62 8.31 -16.86
CA GLY A 154 -12.85 8.99 -15.58
C GLY A 154 -12.63 8.12 -14.33
N ARG A 155 -12.04 6.94 -14.48
CA ARG A 155 -11.64 6.06 -13.39
C ARG A 155 -10.13 6.13 -13.18
N VAL A 156 -9.71 5.89 -11.95
CA VAL A 156 -8.30 5.90 -11.59
C VAL A 156 -7.97 4.56 -10.93
N ASP A 157 -7.06 3.83 -11.54
CA ASP A 157 -6.56 2.54 -11.04
C ASP A 157 -5.06 2.62 -10.79
N VAL A 158 -4.56 1.98 -9.74
CA VAL A 158 -3.12 1.80 -9.50
C VAL A 158 -2.76 0.35 -9.71
N ARG A 159 -1.75 0.11 -10.55
CA ARG A 159 -1.36 -1.24 -10.97
C ARG A 159 0.14 -1.46 -10.80
N HIS A 160 0.50 -2.65 -10.35
CA HIS A 160 1.89 -3.07 -10.29
C HIS A 160 2.49 -3.26 -11.69
N GLY A 161 3.78 -2.97 -11.79
CA GLY A 161 4.57 -3.13 -13.01
C GLY A 161 4.51 -1.92 -13.92
N LYS A 162 5.24 -2.02 -15.03
CA LYS A 162 5.28 -0.99 -16.07
C LYS A 162 3.93 -0.87 -16.76
N SER A 163 3.62 0.33 -17.20
CA SER A 163 2.49 0.55 -18.09
C SER A 163 2.69 -0.21 -19.42
N ALA A 164 1.61 -0.79 -19.95
CA ALA A 164 1.62 -1.43 -21.27
C ALA A 164 1.65 -0.41 -22.42
N LEU A 165 1.29 0.83 -22.17
CA LEU A 165 1.34 1.95 -23.11
C LEU A 165 2.29 3.01 -22.58
N ASP A 166 2.78 3.86 -23.45
CA ASP A 166 3.72 4.93 -23.09
C ASP A 166 3.09 5.86 -22.04
N PRO A 167 3.73 6.04 -20.88
CA PRO A 167 3.23 6.93 -19.84
C PRO A 167 3.44 8.39 -20.25
N ALA A 168 2.48 9.25 -19.92
CA ALA A 168 2.61 10.71 -20.09
C ALA A 168 3.63 11.32 -19.12
N LEU A 169 3.89 10.63 -18.01
CA LEU A 169 4.88 11.02 -17.01
C LEU A 169 5.56 9.78 -16.42
N VAL A 170 6.87 9.83 -16.27
CA VAL A 170 7.68 8.89 -15.50
C VAL A 170 8.30 9.61 -14.30
N VAL A 171 8.00 9.14 -13.11
CA VAL A 171 8.53 9.63 -11.83
C VAL A 171 9.56 8.64 -11.32
N THR A 172 10.79 9.06 -11.08
CA THR A 172 11.85 8.20 -10.54
C THR A 172 12.41 8.81 -9.26
N THR A 173 12.46 8.00 -8.19
CA THR A 173 12.97 8.42 -6.88
C THR A 173 13.31 7.19 -6.02
N ASP A 174 13.95 7.41 -4.87
CA ASP A 174 14.09 6.39 -3.83
C ASP A 174 12.87 6.36 -2.89
N ALA A 175 12.69 5.24 -2.19
CA ALA A 175 11.54 5.03 -1.31
C ALA A 175 11.47 6.04 -0.15
N ARG A 176 12.61 6.50 0.37
CA ARG A 176 12.65 7.48 1.46
C ARG A 176 12.16 8.84 0.98
N THR A 177 12.68 9.32 -0.14
CA THR A 177 12.25 10.57 -0.78
C THR A 177 10.75 10.53 -1.11
N PHE A 178 10.28 9.40 -1.61
CA PHE A 178 8.86 9.20 -1.92
C PHE A 178 7.96 9.37 -0.68
N VAL A 179 8.33 8.79 0.47
CA VAL A 179 7.58 8.94 1.72
C VAL A 179 7.68 10.37 2.26
N GLU A 180 8.84 11.02 2.17
CA GLU A 180 9.00 12.42 2.59
C GLU A 180 8.10 13.37 1.79
N ILE A 181 7.94 13.13 0.48
CA ILE A 181 7.02 13.89 -0.37
C ILE A 181 5.56 13.60 0.03
N GLY A 182 5.18 12.33 0.12
CA GLY A 182 3.81 11.92 0.47
C GLY A 182 3.36 12.37 1.87
N SER A 183 4.30 12.56 2.80
CA SER A 183 4.03 13.11 4.14
C SER A 183 4.09 14.65 4.22
N GLY A 184 4.32 15.33 3.09
CA GLY A 184 4.42 16.79 3.02
C GLY A 184 5.70 17.39 3.66
N ARG A 185 6.71 16.55 3.96
CA ARG A 185 7.99 16.98 4.56
C ARG A 185 8.99 17.49 3.55
N LEU A 186 8.86 17.07 2.32
CA LEU A 186 9.68 17.48 1.19
C LEU A 186 8.76 17.87 0.04
N SER A 187 8.92 19.04 -0.52
CA SER A 187 8.16 19.40 -1.71
C SER A 187 8.70 18.68 -2.94
N PRO A 188 7.85 18.33 -3.93
CA PRO A 188 8.33 17.77 -5.20
C PRO A 188 9.35 18.68 -5.89
N LEU A 189 9.17 20.00 -5.82
CA LEU A 189 10.09 20.98 -6.38
C LEU A 189 11.48 20.90 -5.73
N GLU A 190 11.54 20.90 -4.40
CA GLU A 190 12.79 20.77 -3.65
C GLU A 190 13.49 19.43 -3.94
N ALA A 191 12.73 18.35 -3.99
CA ALA A 191 13.25 17.03 -4.34
C ALA A 191 13.86 17.01 -5.75
N THR A 192 13.25 17.71 -6.71
CA THR A 192 13.78 17.85 -8.09
C THR A 192 15.03 18.71 -8.11
N LEU A 193 15.03 19.84 -7.45
CA LEU A 193 16.20 20.76 -7.39
C LEU A 193 17.41 20.10 -6.71
N THR A 194 17.18 19.19 -5.78
CA THR A 194 18.23 18.42 -5.08
C THR A 194 18.56 17.09 -5.74
N HIS A 195 18.06 16.82 -6.95
CA HIS A 195 18.27 15.59 -7.73
C HIS A 195 17.83 14.30 -7.03
N ARG A 196 16.91 14.40 -6.08
CA ARG A 196 16.29 13.27 -5.36
C ARG A 196 15.05 12.74 -6.07
N LEU A 197 14.44 13.54 -6.94
CA LEU A 197 13.28 13.22 -7.75
C LEU A 197 13.55 13.60 -9.20
N THR A 198 13.26 12.70 -10.13
CA THR A 198 13.25 12.98 -11.56
C THR A 198 11.84 12.81 -12.10
N MET A 199 11.37 13.76 -12.87
CA MET A 199 10.09 13.73 -13.57
C MET A 199 10.36 13.91 -15.07
N ASP A 200 10.08 12.87 -15.85
CA ASP A 200 10.31 12.85 -17.30
C ASP A 200 8.98 12.66 -18.02
N GLY A 201 8.61 13.60 -18.86
CA GLY A 201 7.35 13.58 -19.61
C GLY A 201 6.76 14.97 -19.83
N ASP A 202 5.47 14.99 -20.13
CA ASP A 202 4.71 16.21 -20.38
C ASP A 202 4.57 17.06 -19.10
N PRO A 203 4.93 18.37 -19.12
CA PRO A 203 4.77 19.28 -17.99
C PRO A 203 3.31 19.39 -17.50
N ASP A 204 2.34 19.37 -18.42
CA ASP A 204 0.92 19.42 -18.06
C ASP A 204 0.48 18.10 -17.38
N ALA A 205 1.00 16.94 -17.82
CA ALA A 205 0.78 15.66 -17.14
C ALA A 205 1.39 15.65 -15.74
N THR A 206 2.55 16.26 -15.54
CA THR A 206 3.17 16.45 -14.23
C THR A 206 2.24 17.22 -13.28
N LEU A 207 1.65 18.31 -13.76
CA LEU A 207 0.72 19.11 -12.97
C LEU A 207 -0.57 18.33 -12.65
N ARG A 208 -1.13 17.61 -13.62
CA ARG A 208 -2.34 16.77 -13.41
C ARG A 208 -2.08 15.64 -12.41
N CYS A 209 -0.95 14.92 -12.55
CA CYS A 209 -0.54 13.91 -11.60
C CYS A 209 -0.37 14.47 -10.19
N SER A 210 0.28 15.62 -10.05
CA SER A 210 0.48 16.28 -8.75
C SER A 210 -0.84 16.68 -8.10
N ARG A 211 -1.81 17.18 -8.88
CA ARG A 211 -3.17 17.49 -8.39
C ARG A 211 -3.91 16.23 -7.97
N LEU A 212 -3.87 15.18 -8.79
CA LEU A 212 -4.51 13.89 -8.51
C LEU A 212 -4.03 13.29 -7.17
N LEU A 213 -2.77 13.53 -6.82
CA LEU A 213 -2.14 13.09 -5.58
C LEU A 213 -2.27 14.10 -4.42
N GLY A 214 -2.93 15.24 -4.63
CA GLY A 214 -3.07 16.28 -3.61
C GLY A 214 -1.74 16.94 -3.20
N LEU A 215 -0.72 16.92 -4.08
CA LEU A 215 0.61 17.49 -3.82
C LEU A 215 0.71 18.97 -4.19
N VAL A 216 -0.26 19.48 -4.91
CA VAL A 216 -0.43 20.92 -5.24
C VAL A 216 -1.91 21.28 -5.09
N GLY A 217 -2.18 22.39 -4.45
CA GLY A 217 -3.52 22.97 -4.31
C GLY A 217 -3.79 24.02 -5.39
#